data_a290e9cf5e97a54a7a1b534a3f84db67
#
_entry.id   a290e9cf5e97a54a7a1b534a3f84db67
#
_cell.length_a   1.000
_cell.length_b   1.000
_cell.length_c   1.000
_cell.angle_alpha   90.00
_cell.angle_beta   90.00
_cell.angle_gamma   90.00
#
_symmetry.space_group_name_H-M   'P 1'
#
loop_
_entity.id
_entity.type
_entity.pdbx_description
1 polymer ?
#
loop_
_entity_poly.entity_id
_entity_poly.type
_entity_poly.pdbx_seq_one_letter_code
_entity_poly.pdbx_strand_id
1 'polypeptide(L)'
;MLGLLNRSEEMAMVKYKQAASIVDAVAKTGKLKSCLDAHFKCDSQLEHDASMIQQQLDLLQIQRPIDSADEMEQTSRKPGIFMTHPRVVSIVNQSVLTTLYYCSFYHHQDPENTYASPLFIRKQHQLNDKQYQWSVIRAQARLKKWDEINSLLQVKGWFGGIKLKTSIGFDNVADILHKHFAPMKEILKFLMLMDDADKRLVLAKKLKCHEAIIETYKAQKDRRSLETYANSLKVQSQEWFYAKDALKSSTIKWKT
;
A
#
# COMPACT_ATOMS: atom_id res chain seq x y z
N MET A 1 -19.35 38.23 -13.49
CA MET A 1 -18.56 39.29 -12.85
C MET A 1 -17.06 39.12 -13.05
N LEU A 2 -16.44 37.94 -12.74
CA LEU A 2 -14.99 37.73 -12.92
C LEU A 2 -14.53 37.88 -14.39
N GLY A 3 -15.31 37.43 -15.37
CA GLY A 3 -14.99 37.63 -16.80
C GLY A 3 -14.94 39.06 -17.24
N LEU A 4 -15.74 39.95 -16.62
CA LEU A 4 -15.73 41.42 -16.90
C LEU A 4 -14.48 42.09 -16.30
N LEU A 5 -13.81 41.44 -15.32
CA LEU A 5 -12.61 41.95 -14.68
C LEU A 5 -11.33 41.33 -15.26
N ASN A 6 -11.45 40.59 -16.37
CA ASN A 6 -10.35 39.83 -16.99
C ASN A 6 -9.64 38.84 -16.05
N ARG A 7 -10.38 38.23 -15.10
CA ARG A 7 -9.92 37.26 -14.13
C ARG A 7 -10.26 35.83 -14.57
N SER A 8 -9.68 35.41 -15.69
CA SER A 8 -10.00 34.14 -16.36
C SER A 8 -9.72 32.92 -15.46
N GLU A 9 -8.56 32.90 -14.77
CA GLU A 9 -8.18 31.82 -13.86
C GLU A 9 -9.16 31.64 -12.72
N GLU A 10 -9.54 32.70 -12.04
CA GLU A 10 -10.48 32.62 -10.92
C GLU A 10 -11.87 32.16 -11.37
N MET A 11 -12.29 32.58 -12.55
CA MET A 11 -13.56 32.14 -13.16
C MET A 11 -13.47 30.63 -13.46
N ALA A 12 -12.38 30.17 -14.06
CA ALA A 12 -12.14 28.75 -14.34
C ALA A 12 -12.19 27.91 -13.06
N MET A 13 -11.51 28.34 -11.99
CA MET A 13 -11.50 27.65 -10.69
C MET A 13 -12.88 27.62 -10.02
N VAL A 14 -13.68 28.69 -10.12
CA VAL A 14 -15.07 28.68 -9.62
C VAL A 14 -15.92 27.67 -10.38
N LYS A 15 -15.79 27.62 -11.71
CA LYS A 15 -16.50 26.63 -12.56
C LYS A 15 -16.07 25.20 -12.25
N TYR A 16 -14.78 24.97 -12.05
CA TYR A 16 -14.26 23.67 -11.61
C TYR A 16 -14.86 23.25 -10.26
N LYS A 17 -14.85 24.13 -9.24
CA LYS A 17 -15.44 23.82 -7.93
C LYS A 17 -16.92 23.47 -8.03
N GLN A 18 -17.68 24.19 -8.86
CA GLN A 18 -19.09 23.88 -9.12
C GLN A 18 -19.25 22.51 -9.77
N ALA A 19 -18.44 22.16 -10.78
CA ALA A 19 -18.48 20.86 -11.42
C ALA A 19 -18.03 19.72 -10.47
N ALA A 20 -16.99 19.95 -9.70
CA ALA A 20 -16.43 18.97 -8.76
C ALA A 20 -17.38 18.66 -7.59
N SER A 21 -18.25 19.58 -7.18
CA SER A 21 -19.23 19.40 -6.11
C SER A 21 -20.44 18.53 -6.51
N ILE A 22 -20.62 18.22 -7.79
CA ILE A 22 -21.72 17.37 -8.26
C ILE A 22 -21.51 15.95 -7.76
N VAL A 23 -22.52 15.37 -7.12
CA VAL A 23 -22.47 14.01 -6.58
C VAL A 23 -22.67 12.96 -7.67
N ASP A 24 -23.65 13.19 -8.56
CA ASP A 24 -23.90 12.26 -9.68
C ASP A 24 -22.71 12.20 -10.63
N ALA A 25 -22.18 11.00 -10.85
CA ALA A 25 -20.95 10.79 -11.61
C ALA A 25 -21.08 11.13 -13.10
N VAL A 26 -22.28 10.93 -13.69
CA VAL A 26 -22.52 11.22 -15.11
C VAL A 26 -22.57 12.73 -15.32
N ALA A 27 -23.38 13.41 -14.51
CA ALA A 27 -23.50 14.86 -14.53
C ALA A 27 -22.15 15.54 -14.23
N LYS A 28 -21.41 15.04 -13.22
CA LYS A 28 -20.06 15.52 -12.89
C LYS A 28 -19.11 15.40 -14.08
N THR A 29 -19.04 14.21 -14.70
CA THR A 29 -18.17 13.98 -15.87
C THR A 29 -18.51 14.96 -17.01
N GLY A 30 -19.79 15.16 -17.32
CA GLY A 30 -20.22 16.11 -18.34
C GLY A 30 -19.84 17.56 -18.01
N LYS A 31 -20.04 17.96 -16.76
CA LYS A 31 -19.70 19.34 -16.32
C LYS A 31 -18.20 19.57 -16.22
N LEU A 32 -17.42 18.59 -15.74
CA LEU A 32 -15.96 18.69 -15.73
C LEU A 32 -15.40 18.78 -17.14
N LYS A 33 -15.89 17.96 -18.08
CA LYS A 33 -15.49 18.04 -19.49
C LYS A 33 -15.80 19.39 -20.09
N SER A 34 -17.05 19.90 -19.93
CA SER A 34 -17.41 21.22 -20.41
C SER A 34 -16.56 22.33 -19.79
N CYS A 35 -16.25 22.21 -18.49
CA CYS A 35 -15.39 23.17 -17.79
C CYS A 35 -13.96 23.13 -18.31
N LEU A 36 -13.39 21.95 -18.50
CA LEU A 36 -12.06 21.74 -19.07
C LEU A 36 -11.93 22.38 -20.45
N ASP A 37 -12.89 22.08 -21.36
CA ASP A 37 -12.83 22.54 -22.74
C ASP A 37 -13.08 24.06 -22.86
N ALA A 38 -13.98 24.64 -22.03
CA ALA A 38 -14.35 26.04 -22.12
C ALA A 38 -13.43 27.02 -21.36
N HIS A 39 -12.74 26.56 -20.34
CA HIS A 39 -12.03 27.47 -19.44
C HIS A 39 -10.55 27.13 -19.24
N PHE A 40 -10.13 25.86 -19.27
CA PHE A 40 -8.77 25.48 -18.96
C PHE A 40 -7.91 25.27 -20.22
N LYS A 41 -8.45 24.60 -21.24
CA LYS A 41 -7.69 24.37 -22.50
C LYS A 41 -7.50 25.63 -23.35
N CYS A 42 -8.28 26.68 -23.09
CA CYS A 42 -8.20 27.94 -23.82
C CYS A 42 -7.12 28.88 -23.30
N ASP A 43 -6.51 28.57 -22.15
CA ASP A 43 -5.50 29.41 -21.50
C ASP A 43 -4.23 28.57 -21.24
N SER A 44 -3.14 28.95 -21.89
CA SER A 44 -1.85 28.27 -21.75
C SER A 44 -1.27 28.34 -20.32
N GLN A 45 -1.66 29.33 -19.53
CA GLN A 45 -1.24 29.42 -18.13
C GLN A 45 -1.90 28.36 -17.23
N LEU A 46 -3.03 27.79 -17.68
CA LEU A 46 -3.81 26.75 -16.97
C LEU A 46 -3.54 25.33 -17.49
N GLU A 47 -2.49 25.10 -18.28
CA GLU A 47 -2.19 23.80 -18.88
C GLU A 47 -2.00 22.70 -17.82
N HIS A 48 -1.33 23.03 -16.71
CA HIS A 48 -1.16 22.09 -15.60
C HIS A 48 -2.51 21.70 -14.98
N ASP A 49 -3.36 22.68 -14.69
CA ASP A 49 -4.69 22.45 -14.12
C ASP A 49 -5.59 21.68 -15.10
N ALA A 50 -5.51 22.00 -16.38
CA ALA A 50 -6.18 21.24 -17.43
C ALA A 50 -5.78 19.76 -17.42
N SER A 51 -4.49 19.46 -17.27
CA SER A 51 -3.97 18.09 -17.13
C SER A 51 -4.53 17.39 -15.90
N MET A 52 -4.61 18.08 -14.76
CA MET A 52 -5.16 17.52 -13.52
C MET A 52 -6.65 17.19 -13.65
N ILE A 53 -7.43 18.06 -14.31
CA ILE A 53 -8.86 17.82 -14.57
C ILE A 53 -9.03 16.66 -15.55
N GLN A 54 -8.18 16.55 -16.58
CA GLN A 54 -8.20 15.42 -17.50
C GLN A 54 -7.94 14.11 -16.78
N GLN A 55 -6.93 14.05 -15.90
CA GLN A 55 -6.65 12.86 -15.09
C GLN A 55 -7.83 12.47 -14.18
N GLN A 56 -8.55 13.45 -13.64
CA GLN A 56 -9.77 13.20 -12.87
C GLN A 56 -10.88 12.60 -13.74
N LEU A 57 -11.05 13.10 -14.96
CA LEU A 57 -12.01 12.56 -15.94
C LEU A 57 -11.66 11.12 -16.32
N ASP A 58 -10.38 10.85 -16.61
CA ASP A 58 -9.89 9.52 -16.96
C ASP A 58 -10.13 8.53 -15.81
N LEU A 59 -9.90 8.96 -14.57
CA LEU A 59 -10.19 8.14 -13.40
C LEU A 59 -11.68 7.82 -13.25
N LEU A 60 -12.56 8.80 -13.44
CA LEU A 60 -14.01 8.57 -13.38
C LEU A 60 -14.50 7.62 -14.47
N GLN A 61 -13.90 7.67 -15.67
CA GLN A 61 -14.19 6.73 -16.76
C GLN A 61 -13.84 5.29 -16.43
N ILE A 62 -12.80 5.08 -15.61
CA ILE A 62 -12.38 3.75 -15.13
C ILE A 62 -13.26 3.30 -13.95
N GLN A 63 -13.50 4.18 -12.98
CA GLN A 63 -14.24 3.86 -11.76
C GLN A 63 -15.67 3.40 -12.03
N ARG A 64 -16.36 4.05 -12.95
CA ARG A 64 -17.78 3.77 -13.23
C ARG A 64 -18.05 2.33 -13.69
N PRO A 65 -17.40 1.80 -14.74
CA PRO A 65 -17.63 0.43 -15.18
C PRO A 65 -17.22 -0.60 -14.13
N ILE A 66 -16.15 -0.37 -13.36
CA ILE A 66 -15.74 -1.24 -12.25
C ILE A 66 -16.85 -1.26 -11.19
N ASP A 67 -17.27 -0.08 -10.74
CA ASP A 67 -18.29 0.05 -9.68
C ASP A 67 -19.60 -0.64 -10.06
N SER A 68 -20.05 -0.46 -11.31
CA SER A 68 -21.27 -1.09 -11.82
C SER A 68 -21.15 -2.61 -11.95
N ALA A 69 -20.01 -3.11 -12.44
CA ALA A 69 -19.77 -4.55 -12.55
C ALA A 69 -19.75 -5.22 -11.17
N ASP A 70 -19.07 -4.61 -10.21
CA ASP A 70 -18.94 -5.14 -8.84
C ASP A 70 -20.26 -5.09 -8.07
N GLU A 71 -21.09 -4.09 -8.32
CA GLU A 71 -22.43 -4.03 -7.76
C GLU A 71 -23.32 -5.16 -8.30
N MET A 72 -23.23 -5.43 -9.59
CA MET A 72 -23.97 -6.54 -10.23
C MET A 72 -23.45 -7.88 -9.70
N GLU A 73 -22.13 -8.05 -9.54
CA GLU A 73 -21.56 -9.28 -9.00
C GLU A 73 -21.97 -9.51 -7.54
N GLN A 74 -21.89 -8.48 -6.70
CA GLN A 74 -22.31 -8.56 -5.30
C GLN A 74 -23.80 -8.89 -5.16
N THR A 75 -24.67 -8.30 -5.99
CA THR A 75 -26.11 -8.56 -5.95
C THR A 75 -26.46 -9.92 -6.47
N SER A 76 -25.67 -10.50 -7.36
CA SER A 76 -25.87 -11.84 -7.91
C SER A 76 -25.74 -12.98 -6.88
N ARG A 77 -25.15 -12.68 -5.70
CA ARG A 77 -24.88 -13.62 -4.60
C ARG A 77 -24.10 -14.87 -5.02
N LYS A 78 -23.32 -14.77 -6.09
CA LYS A 78 -22.43 -15.85 -6.50
C LYS A 78 -21.29 -16.03 -5.51
N PRO A 79 -20.79 -17.28 -5.32
CA PRO A 79 -19.59 -17.50 -4.51
C PRO A 79 -18.42 -16.68 -5.06
N GLY A 80 -17.80 -15.87 -4.21
CA GLY A 80 -16.69 -15.00 -4.61
C GLY A 80 -16.25 -14.09 -3.48
N ILE A 81 -15.34 -13.19 -3.81
CA ILE A 81 -14.76 -12.27 -2.84
C ILE A 81 -15.82 -11.34 -2.22
N PHE A 82 -16.81 -10.90 -2.98
CA PHE A 82 -17.89 -10.02 -2.50
C PHE A 82 -18.82 -10.69 -1.50
N MET A 83 -18.90 -12.03 -1.50
CA MET A 83 -19.67 -12.76 -0.50
C MET A 83 -18.97 -12.79 0.85
N THR A 84 -17.63 -12.92 0.86
CA THR A 84 -16.82 -12.94 2.08
C THR A 84 -16.42 -11.55 2.58
N HIS A 85 -16.29 -10.61 1.65
CA HIS A 85 -15.90 -9.23 1.89
C HIS A 85 -16.82 -8.29 1.09
N PRO A 86 -18.07 -8.09 1.54
CA PRO A 86 -19.00 -7.24 0.82
C PRO A 86 -18.47 -5.80 0.72
N ARG A 87 -18.64 -5.20 -0.44
CA ARG A 87 -18.32 -3.77 -0.62
C ARG A 87 -19.36 -2.91 0.12
N VAL A 88 -18.89 -1.87 0.78
CA VAL A 88 -19.75 -0.96 1.56
C VAL A 88 -19.93 0.37 0.85
N VAL A 89 -18.93 0.79 0.08
CA VAL A 89 -18.88 2.13 -0.53
C VAL A 89 -18.47 2.02 -2.00
N SER A 90 -19.09 2.83 -2.84
CA SER A 90 -18.71 3.02 -4.24
C SER A 90 -17.29 3.60 -4.34
N ILE A 91 -16.53 3.15 -5.36
CA ILE A 91 -15.23 3.73 -5.70
C ILE A 91 -15.33 5.02 -6.52
N VAL A 92 -16.51 5.30 -7.04
CA VAL A 92 -16.75 6.50 -7.88
C VAL A 92 -16.50 7.75 -7.04
N ASN A 93 -15.83 8.72 -7.62
CA ASN A 93 -15.37 9.94 -6.95
C ASN A 93 -14.28 9.76 -5.87
N GLN A 94 -13.74 8.57 -5.69
CA GLN A 94 -12.61 8.33 -4.79
C GLN A 94 -11.28 8.73 -5.46
N SER A 95 -10.23 8.88 -4.64
CA SER A 95 -8.87 9.16 -5.16
C SER A 95 -8.32 7.97 -5.94
N VAL A 96 -7.32 8.21 -6.78
CA VAL A 96 -6.63 7.16 -7.53
C VAL A 96 -5.99 6.13 -6.59
N LEU A 97 -5.45 6.54 -5.43
CA LEU A 97 -4.87 5.61 -4.46
C LEU A 97 -5.93 4.77 -3.75
N THR A 98 -7.11 5.33 -3.48
CA THR A 98 -8.25 4.57 -2.95
C THR A 98 -8.75 3.57 -3.99
N THR A 99 -8.84 3.98 -5.26
CA THR A 99 -9.21 3.08 -6.37
C THR A 99 -8.19 1.97 -6.53
N LEU A 100 -6.88 2.28 -6.50
CA LEU A 100 -5.83 1.27 -6.55
C LEU A 100 -5.92 0.28 -5.38
N TYR A 101 -6.16 0.78 -4.15
CA TYR A 101 -6.34 -0.08 -2.99
C TYR A 101 -7.55 -1.01 -3.16
N TYR A 102 -8.69 -0.47 -3.62
CA TYR A 102 -9.90 -1.23 -3.90
C TYR A 102 -9.64 -2.32 -4.93
N CYS A 103 -9.05 -1.98 -6.07
CA CYS A 103 -8.74 -2.94 -7.12
C CYS A 103 -7.68 -3.96 -6.67
N SER A 104 -6.72 -3.56 -5.85
CA SER A 104 -5.77 -4.49 -5.23
C SER A 104 -6.43 -5.45 -4.25
N PHE A 105 -7.56 -5.07 -3.67
CA PHE A 105 -8.32 -5.91 -2.75
C PHE A 105 -9.24 -6.90 -3.48
N TYR A 106 -10.01 -6.41 -4.46
CA TYR A 106 -11.03 -7.21 -5.13
C TYR A 106 -10.54 -7.85 -6.45
N HIS A 107 -9.63 -7.19 -7.16
CA HIS A 107 -9.20 -7.49 -8.54
C HIS A 107 -7.70 -7.74 -8.67
N HIS A 108 -7.03 -8.19 -7.61
CA HIS A 108 -5.58 -8.36 -7.62
C HIS A 108 -5.07 -9.30 -8.72
N GLN A 109 -5.86 -10.33 -9.04
CA GLN A 109 -5.53 -11.36 -10.02
C GLN A 109 -5.98 -11.02 -11.45
N ASP A 110 -6.66 -9.89 -11.62
CA ASP A 110 -7.19 -9.52 -12.93
C ASP A 110 -6.05 -9.25 -13.93
N PRO A 111 -6.22 -9.68 -15.19
CA PRO A 111 -5.24 -9.43 -16.24
C PRO A 111 -4.96 -7.93 -16.43
N GLU A 112 -3.71 -7.60 -16.76
CA GLU A 112 -3.26 -6.20 -16.88
C GLU A 112 -4.04 -5.37 -17.92
N ASN A 113 -4.68 -6.00 -18.88
CA ASN A 113 -5.50 -5.35 -19.89
C ASN A 113 -6.93 -5.02 -19.44
N THR A 114 -7.30 -5.29 -18.20
CA THR A 114 -8.61 -4.94 -17.62
C THR A 114 -8.54 -3.66 -16.82
N TYR A 115 -9.61 -2.85 -16.85
CA TYR A 115 -9.68 -1.58 -16.11
C TYR A 115 -9.55 -1.76 -14.58
N ALA A 116 -10.01 -2.90 -14.05
CA ALA A 116 -9.97 -3.22 -12.64
C ALA A 116 -8.59 -3.71 -12.17
N SER A 117 -7.69 -4.06 -13.09
CA SER A 117 -6.34 -4.52 -12.73
C SER A 117 -5.53 -3.43 -12.00
N PRO A 118 -4.91 -3.73 -10.85
CA PRO A 118 -4.02 -2.81 -10.17
C PRO A 118 -2.85 -2.32 -11.04
N LEU A 119 -2.34 -3.18 -11.94
CA LEU A 119 -1.27 -2.83 -12.87
C LEU A 119 -1.74 -1.86 -13.95
N PHE A 120 -2.97 -2.03 -14.45
CA PHE A 120 -3.57 -1.07 -15.39
C PHE A 120 -3.66 0.32 -14.76
N ILE A 121 -4.23 0.42 -13.54
CA ILE A 121 -4.38 1.69 -12.82
C ILE A 121 -3.01 2.34 -12.58
N ARG A 122 -2.01 1.55 -12.17
CA ARG A 122 -0.64 2.04 -11.99
C ARG A 122 -0.09 2.68 -13.25
N LYS A 123 -0.21 2.02 -14.39
CA LYS A 123 0.30 2.52 -15.70
C LYS A 123 -0.47 3.74 -16.16
N GLN A 124 -1.79 3.67 -16.15
CA GLN A 124 -2.66 4.74 -16.62
C GLN A 124 -2.44 6.06 -15.86
N HIS A 125 -2.24 5.99 -14.54
CA HIS A 125 -2.06 7.16 -13.69
C HIS A 125 -0.60 7.39 -13.26
N GLN A 126 0.37 6.71 -13.89
CA GLN A 126 1.81 6.87 -13.68
C GLN A 126 2.21 6.80 -12.20
N LEU A 127 1.58 5.89 -11.44
CA LEU A 127 1.86 5.74 -10.02
C LEU A 127 3.25 5.14 -9.80
N ASN A 128 4.02 5.76 -8.93
CA ASN A 128 5.36 5.28 -8.60
C ASN A 128 5.34 4.00 -7.77
N ASP A 129 6.50 3.34 -7.65
CA ASP A 129 6.63 2.08 -6.92
C ASP A 129 6.16 2.17 -5.48
N LYS A 130 6.42 3.29 -4.82
CA LYS A 130 6.07 3.50 -3.42
C LYS A 130 4.55 3.56 -3.23
N GLN A 131 3.85 4.32 -4.08
CA GLN A 131 2.39 4.42 -4.07
C GLN A 131 1.74 3.08 -4.36
N TYR A 132 2.26 2.37 -5.37
CA TYR A 132 1.77 1.06 -5.78
C TYR A 132 1.96 0.01 -4.68
N GLN A 133 3.20 -0.18 -4.21
CA GLN A 133 3.50 -1.16 -3.18
C GLN A 133 2.74 -0.90 -1.88
N TRP A 134 2.63 0.37 -1.46
CA TRP A 134 1.87 0.75 -0.27
C TRP A 134 0.42 0.30 -0.34
N SER A 135 -0.24 0.55 -1.47
CA SER A 135 -1.66 0.21 -1.66
C SER A 135 -1.87 -1.30 -1.75
N VAL A 136 -1.06 -2.00 -2.57
CA VAL A 136 -1.17 -3.45 -2.77
C VAL A 136 -0.86 -4.22 -1.49
N ILE A 137 0.24 -3.89 -0.78
CA ILE A 137 0.62 -4.58 0.45
C ILE A 137 -0.47 -4.44 1.51
N ARG A 138 -1.06 -3.25 1.67
CA ARG A 138 -2.15 -3.05 2.63
C ARG A 138 -3.41 -3.86 2.26
N ALA A 139 -3.75 -3.91 0.98
CA ALA A 139 -4.90 -4.68 0.50
C ALA A 139 -4.70 -6.19 0.74
N GLN A 140 -3.54 -6.72 0.33
CA GLN A 140 -3.23 -8.14 0.49
C GLN A 140 -3.04 -8.54 1.96
N ALA A 141 -2.48 -7.67 2.80
CA ALA A 141 -2.37 -7.88 4.23
C ALA A 141 -3.75 -7.99 4.91
N ARG A 142 -4.71 -7.16 4.51
CA ARG A 142 -6.09 -7.24 5.00
C ARG A 142 -6.77 -8.55 4.61
N LEU A 143 -6.44 -9.10 3.44
CA LEU A 143 -6.90 -10.41 2.97
C LEU A 143 -6.08 -11.58 3.55
N LYS A 144 -5.03 -11.30 4.34
CA LYS A 144 -4.08 -12.29 4.88
C LYS A 144 -3.37 -13.11 3.81
N LYS A 145 -3.18 -12.55 2.61
CA LYS A 145 -2.48 -13.18 1.48
C LYS A 145 -0.99 -12.86 1.53
N TRP A 146 -0.27 -13.47 2.47
CA TRP A 146 1.15 -13.21 2.73
C TRP A 146 2.05 -13.58 1.56
N ASP A 147 1.70 -14.64 0.82
CA ASP A 147 2.45 -15.10 -0.35
C ASP A 147 2.40 -14.09 -1.50
N GLU A 148 1.26 -13.41 -1.69
CA GLU A 148 1.14 -12.34 -2.69
C GLU A 148 2.04 -11.14 -2.34
N ILE A 149 2.16 -10.80 -1.06
CA ILE A 149 3.08 -9.76 -0.60
C ILE A 149 4.54 -10.17 -0.85
N ASN A 150 4.87 -11.43 -0.55
CA ASN A 150 6.20 -11.96 -0.82
C ASN A 150 6.53 -11.92 -2.32
N SER A 151 5.59 -12.35 -3.16
CA SER A 151 5.74 -12.35 -4.63
C SER A 151 5.90 -10.94 -5.20
N LEU A 152 5.11 -9.98 -4.70
CA LEU A 152 5.21 -8.57 -5.09
C LEU A 152 6.61 -7.97 -4.83
N LEU A 153 7.25 -8.39 -3.74
CA LEU A 153 8.54 -7.85 -3.30
C LEU A 153 9.75 -8.61 -3.86
N GLN A 154 9.52 -9.74 -4.55
CA GLN A 154 10.59 -10.52 -5.17
C GLN A 154 11.17 -9.79 -6.39
N VAL A 155 12.49 -9.73 -6.44
CA VAL A 155 13.24 -9.26 -7.60
C VAL A 155 14.32 -10.27 -7.95
N LYS A 156 14.59 -10.45 -9.25
CA LYS A 156 15.72 -11.26 -9.71
C LYS A 156 17.02 -10.55 -9.35
N GLY A 157 17.88 -11.21 -8.59
CA GLY A 157 19.22 -10.74 -8.32
C GLY A 157 20.13 -10.91 -9.54
N TRP A 158 21.25 -10.17 -9.58
CA TRP A 158 22.21 -10.17 -10.69
C TRP A 158 22.75 -11.58 -11.01
N PHE A 159 22.90 -12.44 -10.01
CA PHE A 159 23.39 -13.83 -10.18
C PHE A 159 22.26 -14.88 -10.19
N GLY A 160 21.04 -14.50 -10.58
CA GLY A 160 19.91 -15.43 -10.73
C GLY A 160 19.18 -15.79 -9.43
N GLY A 161 19.66 -15.34 -8.26
CA GLY A 161 18.96 -15.55 -6.99
C GLY A 161 17.74 -14.63 -6.84
N ILE A 162 16.78 -15.05 -6.02
CA ILE A 162 15.61 -14.21 -5.66
C ILE A 162 15.97 -13.39 -4.42
N LYS A 163 15.81 -12.07 -4.51
CA LYS A 163 15.94 -11.14 -3.38
C LYS A 163 14.62 -10.42 -3.13
N LEU A 164 14.39 -10.01 -1.91
CA LEU A 164 13.28 -9.12 -1.57
C LEU A 164 13.76 -7.67 -1.61
N LYS A 165 12.97 -6.83 -2.27
CA LYS A 165 13.21 -5.38 -2.36
C LYS A 165 11.88 -4.64 -2.17
N THR A 166 11.93 -3.54 -1.46
CA THR A 166 10.76 -2.69 -1.25
C THR A 166 11.10 -1.22 -1.42
N SER A 167 10.17 -0.45 -1.96
CA SER A 167 10.25 1.01 -2.09
C SER A 167 9.68 1.74 -0.87
N ILE A 168 8.98 1.04 0.03
CA ILE A 168 8.37 1.63 1.23
C ILE A 168 9.17 1.38 2.51
N GLY A 169 10.23 0.56 2.44
CA GLY A 169 11.03 0.11 3.60
C GLY A 169 10.46 -1.14 4.26
N PHE A 170 11.34 -2.02 4.73
CA PHE A 170 10.95 -3.27 5.40
C PHE A 170 10.32 -3.03 6.77
N ASP A 171 10.65 -1.95 7.42
CA ASP A 171 10.01 -1.44 8.65
C ASP A 171 8.51 -1.21 8.46
N ASN A 172 8.13 -0.50 7.40
CA ASN A 172 6.73 -0.27 7.07
C ASN A 172 6.01 -1.55 6.67
N VAL A 173 6.67 -2.46 5.94
CA VAL A 173 6.08 -3.76 5.61
C VAL A 173 5.80 -4.54 6.90
N ALA A 174 6.77 -4.66 7.81
CA ALA A 174 6.59 -5.35 9.09
C ALA A 174 5.46 -4.75 9.95
N ASP A 175 5.35 -3.41 10.01
CA ASP A 175 4.28 -2.72 10.74
C ASP A 175 2.89 -2.97 10.13
N ILE A 176 2.78 -2.97 8.78
CA ILE A 176 1.53 -3.32 8.08
C ILE A 176 1.13 -4.77 8.40
N LEU A 177 2.06 -5.72 8.28
CA LEU A 177 1.81 -7.12 8.57
C LEU A 177 1.32 -7.32 10.01
N HIS A 178 1.99 -6.70 10.97
CA HIS A 178 1.60 -6.77 12.37
C HIS A 178 0.19 -6.20 12.62
N LYS A 179 -0.17 -5.06 12.01
CA LYS A 179 -1.51 -4.47 12.11
C LYS A 179 -2.62 -5.38 11.57
N HIS A 180 -2.28 -6.27 10.65
CA HIS A 180 -3.22 -7.24 10.07
C HIS A 180 -3.07 -8.64 10.66
N PHE A 181 -2.39 -8.77 11.83
CA PHE A 181 -2.24 -10.02 12.57
C PHE A 181 -1.54 -11.12 11.76
N ALA A 182 -0.51 -10.76 11.01
CA ALA A 182 0.32 -11.74 10.32
C ALA A 182 1.01 -12.68 11.32
N PRO A 183 1.28 -13.93 10.92
CA PRO A 183 2.10 -14.83 11.71
C PRO A 183 3.46 -14.20 12.03
N MET A 184 3.95 -14.39 13.25
CA MET A 184 5.22 -13.77 13.69
C MET A 184 6.39 -14.14 12.79
N LYS A 185 6.37 -15.34 12.20
CA LYS A 185 7.37 -15.78 11.23
C LYS A 185 7.47 -14.87 9.99
N GLU A 186 6.32 -14.39 9.48
CA GLU A 186 6.31 -13.46 8.35
C GLU A 186 6.88 -12.09 8.76
N ILE A 187 6.52 -11.60 9.95
CA ILE A 187 7.05 -10.34 10.48
C ILE A 187 8.56 -10.43 10.70
N LEU A 188 9.05 -11.52 11.30
CA LEU A 188 10.46 -11.80 11.50
C LEU A 188 11.27 -11.71 10.22
N LYS A 189 10.76 -12.30 9.13
CA LYS A 189 11.40 -12.27 7.82
C LYS A 189 11.72 -10.85 7.37
N PHE A 190 10.75 -9.93 7.46
CA PHE A 190 10.95 -8.55 7.05
C PHE A 190 11.80 -7.73 8.03
N LEU A 191 11.68 -8.01 9.33
CA LEU A 191 12.57 -7.40 10.32
C LEU A 191 14.04 -7.75 10.07
N MET A 192 14.34 -9.00 9.74
CA MET A 192 15.71 -9.45 9.48
C MET A 192 16.30 -8.89 8.18
N LEU A 193 15.48 -8.36 7.28
CA LEU A 193 15.92 -7.68 6.06
C LEU A 193 16.22 -6.18 6.25
N MET A 194 15.98 -5.64 7.45
CA MET A 194 16.36 -4.26 7.74
C MET A 194 17.88 -4.17 7.97
N ASP A 195 18.53 -3.25 7.29
CA ASP A 195 20.00 -3.07 7.42
C ASP A 195 20.41 -2.48 8.78
N ASP A 196 19.62 -1.50 9.26
CA ASP A 196 19.86 -0.81 10.53
C ASP A 196 19.42 -1.69 11.73
N ALA A 197 20.40 -2.22 12.45
CA ALA A 197 20.16 -3.11 13.58
C ALA A 197 19.48 -2.41 14.77
N ASP A 198 19.75 -1.13 14.98
CA ASP A 198 19.15 -0.40 16.11
C ASP A 198 17.66 -0.11 15.83
N LYS A 199 17.34 0.32 14.62
CA LYS A 199 15.93 0.46 14.18
C LYS A 199 15.21 -0.87 14.22
N ARG A 200 15.87 -1.96 13.80
CA ARG A 200 15.33 -3.31 13.88
C ARG A 200 14.99 -3.70 15.32
N LEU A 201 15.89 -3.45 16.28
CA LEU A 201 15.66 -3.73 17.69
C LEU A 201 14.49 -2.92 18.25
N VAL A 202 14.44 -1.63 17.96
CA VAL A 202 13.33 -0.76 18.39
C VAL A 202 12.00 -1.30 17.87
N LEU A 203 11.94 -1.60 16.58
CA LEU A 203 10.71 -2.10 15.97
C LEU A 203 10.35 -3.51 16.46
N ALA A 204 11.32 -4.42 16.56
CA ALA A 204 11.10 -5.77 17.07
C ALA A 204 10.56 -5.77 18.52
N LYS A 205 11.06 -4.88 19.38
CA LYS A 205 10.52 -4.67 20.75
C LYS A 205 9.06 -4.15 20.69
N LYS A 206 8.79 -3.16 19.86
CA LYS A 206 7.43 -2.62 19.67
C LYS A 206 6.43 -3.68 19.20
N LEU A 207 6.85 -4.54 18.26
CA LEU A 207 6.03 -5.60 17.69
C LEU A 207 6.05 -6.91 18.52
N LYS A 208 6.79 -6.95 19.63
CA LYS A 208 6.98 -8.13 20.48
C LYS A 208 7.53 -9.35 19.71
N CYS A 209 8.37 -9.11 18.70
CA CYS A 209 9.03 -10.16 17.95
C CYS A 209 10.34 -10.56 18.65
N HIS A 210 10.21 -11.42 19.66
CA HIS A 210 11.34 -11.83 20.53
C HIS A 210 12.47 -12.50 19.74
N GLU A 211 12.13 -13.30 18.74
CA GLU A 211 13.11 -13.97 17.88
C GLU A 211 13.99 -12.96 17.12
N ALA A 212 13.39 -11.90 16.56
CA ALA A 212 14.15 -10.85 15.87
C ALA A 212 15.12 -10.12 16.81
N ILE A 213 14.75 -9.92 18.07
CA ILE A 213 15.59 -9.28 19.07
C ILE A 213 16.82 -10.18 19.37
N ILE A 214 16.56 -11.47 19.61
CA ILE A 214 17.62 -12.45 19.92
C ILE A 214 18.57 -12.60 18.73
N GLU A 215 18.03 -12.79 17.52
CA GLU A 215 18.83 -12.91 16.30
C GLU A 215 19.66 -11.65 16.01
N THR A 216 19.13 -10.47 16.31
CA THR A 216 19.88 -9.22 16.14
C THR A 216 21.07 -9.14 17.10
N TYR A 217 20.89 -9.46 18.40
CA TYR A 217 22.01 -9.50 19.35
C TYR A 217 23.04 -10.58 18.99
N LYS A 218 22.61 -11.74 18.50
CA LYS A 218 23.51 -12.78 17.98
C LYS A 218 24.35 -12.25 16.80
N ALA A 219 23.70 -11.59 15.84
CA ALA A 219 24.38 -11.03 14.67
C ALA A 219 25.39 -9.93 15.07
N GLN A 220 25.04 -9.10 16.06
CA GLN A 220 25.93 -8.08 16.63
C GLN A 220 27.03 -8.66 17.52
N LYS A 221 26.92 -9.96 17.90
CA LYS A 221 27.79 -10.65 18.89
C LYS A 221 27.77 -9.97 20.26
N ASP A 222 26.65 -9.35 20.62
CA ASP A 222 26.47 -8.62 21.88
C ASP A 222 25.86 -9.55 22.94
N ARG A 223 26.75 -10.28 23.63
CA ARG A 223 26.37 -11.22 24.70
C ARG A 223 25.69 -10.51 25.86
N ARG A 224 26.23 -9.35 26.27
CA ARG A 224 25.74 -8.62 27.45
C ARG A 224 24.31 -8.16 27.28
N SER A 225 23.97 -7.58 26.12
CA SER A 225 22.62 -7.16 25.81
C SER A 225 21.65 -8.34 25.70
N LEU A 226 22.11 -9.48 25.14
CA LEU A 226 21.30 -10.69 25.07
C LEU A 226 21.05 -11.29 26.48
N GLU A 227 22.03 -11.29 27.36
CA GLU A 227 21.86 -11.74 28.75
C GLU A 227 20.87 -10.88 29.52
N THR A 228 20.99 -9.55 29.39
CA THR A 228 20.08 -8.58 29.99
C THR A 228 18.64 -8.80 29.45
N TYR A 229 18.51 -9.00 28.16
CA TYR A 229 17.23 -9.28 27.54
C TYR A 229 16.63 -10.62 28.00
N ALA A 230 17.39 -11.68 28.01
CA ALA A 230 16.97 -13.00 28.50
C ALA A 230 16.44 -12.95 29.94
N ASN A 231 17.10 -12.18 30.81
CA ASN A 231 16.68 -12.01 32.19
C ASN A 231 15.37 -11.18 32.33
N SER A 232 14.97 -10.40 31.32
CA SER A 232 13.71 -9.67 31.29
C SER A 232 12.54 -10.52 30.78
N LEU A 233 12.80 -11.68 30.19
CA LEU A 233 11.77 -12.59 29.68
C LEU A 233 11.16 -13.42 30.80
N LYS A 234 9.91 -13.86 30.59
CA LYS A 234 9.25 -14.79 31.54
C LYS A 234 10.04 -16.10 31.58
N VAL A 235 10.48 -16.49 32.78
CA VAL A 235 11.20 -17.74 33.00
C VAL A 235 10.39 -18.93 32.48
N GLN A 236 11.07 -19.86 31.80
CA GLN A 236 10.47 -21.04 31.15
C GLN A 236 9.51 -20.71 29.96
N SER A 237 9.53 -19.51 29.45
CA SER A 237 8.86 -19.24 28.17
C SER A 237 9.69 -19.77 27.00
N GLN A 238 9.07 -19.95 25.84
CA GLN A 238 9.75 -20.41 24.62
C GLN A 238 10.89 -19.45 24.24
N GLU A 239 10.64 -18.15 24.33
CA GLU A 239 11.59 -17.09 24.03
C GLU A 239 12.76 -17.08 25.00
N TRP A 240 12.50 -17.38 26.27
CA TRP A 240 13.53 -17.49 27.28
C TRP A 240 14.48 -18.69 27.00
N PHE A 241 13.92 -19.85 26.66
CA PHE A 241 14.74 -21.01 26.27
C PHE A 241 15.56 -20.68 25.03
N TYR A 242 14.94 -20.04 24.01
CA TYR A 242 15.66 -19.67 22.80
C TYR A 242 16.84 -18.71 23.07
N ALA A 243 16.64 -17.70 23.94
CA ALA A 243 17.72 -16.81 24.36
C ALA A 243 18.83 -17.52 25.15
N LYS A 244 18.45 -18.41 26.07
CA LYS A 244 19.43 -19.17 26.87
C LYS A 244 20.24 -20.16 26.01
N ASP A 245 19.62 -20.81 25.04
CA ASP A 245 20.31 -21.69 24.09
C ASP A 245 21.28 -20.90 23.20
N ALA A 246 20.89 -19.74 22.74
CA ALA A 246 21.76 -18.83 21.99
C ALA A 246 23.00 -18.44 22.82
N LEU A 247 22.84 -18.13 24.13
CA LEU A 247 23.93 -17.76 25.01
C LEU A 247 24.89 -18.93 25.31
N LYS A 248 24.40 -20.16 25.28
CA LYS A 248 25.21 -21.39 25.48
C LYS A 248 25.92 -21.86 24.21
N SER A 249 25.49 -21.35 23.04
CA SER A 249 26.03 -21.80 21.76
C SER A 249 27.52 -21.50 21.64
N SER A 250 28.32 -22.54 21.42
CA SER A 250 29.76 -22.45 21.15
C SER A 250 30.08 -21.91 19.74
N THR A 251 29.07 -21.87 18.85
CA THR A 251 29.27 -21.40 17.46
C THR A 251 29.36 -19.89 17.37
N ILE A 252 28.87 -19.17 18.37
CA ILE A 252 28.85 -17.71 18.38
C ILE A 252 30.10 -17.20 19.08
N LYS A 253 31.00 -16.56 18.31
CA LYS A 253 32.16 -15.84 18.87
C LYS A 253 31.69 -14.48 19.38
N TRP A 254 31.33 -14.40 20.65
CA TRP A 254 30.90 -13.18 21.31
C TRP A 254 32.00 -12.10 21.31
N LYS A 255 31.62 -10.84 21.27
CA LYS A 255 32.55 -9.73 21.56
C LYS A 255 32.84 -9.74 23.05
N THR A 256 34.12 -9.63 23.39
CA THR A 256 34.62 -9.44 24.77
C THR A 256 34.35 -8.03 25.25
#